data_0dd4612a58404dfcf92b8906b19b1952
#
_entry.id   0dd4612a58404dfcf92b8906b19b1952
#
_cell.length_a   1.000
_cell.length_b   1.000
_cell.length_c   1.000
_cell.angle_alpha   90.00
_cell.angle_beta   90.00
_cell.angle_gamma   90.00
#
_symmetry.space_group_name_H-M   'P 1'
#
loop_
_entity.id
_entity.type
_entity.pdbx_description
1 polymer ?
#
loop_
_entity_poly.entity_id
_entity_poly.type
_entity_poly.pdbx_seq_one_letter_code
_entity_poly.pdbx_strand_id
1 'polypeptide(L)'
;MKNWFLICSALVLFWACNAQDPISRDYRCWFLFSSTDHPTSILITTIQSPGSYVRVTTHGDGKTTPRHVLVRSNDPSVADEDNIIRSAIENELRYELGASNDIGLIIGCTNFDGPRAYDAACPNCSVLKALNWTGNRQQVICSRCNRTYLLDTGNIISGEEGESLRRYNCTFDGTTIRAWN
;
A
#
# COMPACT_ATOMS: atom_id res chain seq x y z
N MET A 1 -13.48 53.11 -1.81
CA MET A 1 -12.84 52.16 -0.86
C MET A 1 -13.67 50.92 -0.56
N LYS A 2 -14.92 50.84 -1.00
CA LYS A 2 -15.83 49.69 -0.69
C LYS A 2 -15.64 48.44 -1.57
N ASN A 3 -15.00 48.58 -2.74
CA ASN A 3 -14.84 47.48 -3.69
C ASN A 3 -13.53 46.69 -3.54
N TRP A 4 -12.55 47.18 -2.77
CA TRP A 4 -11.28 46.48 -2.57
C TRP A 4 -11.40 45.34 -1.56
N PHE A 5 -12.29 45.43 -0.59
CA PHE A 5 -12.54 44.36 0.38
C PHE A 5 -13.20 43.12 -0.22
N LEU A 6 -13.99 43.25 -1.29
CA LEU A 6 -14.64 42.15 -1.98
C LEU A 6 -13.65 41.32 -2.85
N ILE A 7 -12.61 41.95 -3.38
CA ILE A 7 -11.60 41.28 -4.20
C ILE A 7 -10.65 40.43 -3.33
N CYS A 8 -10.29 40.94 -2.13
CA CYS A 8 -9.46 40.13 -1.21
C CYS A 8 -10.19 38.91 -0.63
N SER A 9 -11.51 39.01 -0.44
CA SER A 9 -12.34 37.89 0.06
C SER A 9 -12.47 36.73 -0.97
N ALA A 10 -12.48 37.07 -2.26
CA ALA A 10 -12.56 36.04 -3.34
C ALA A 10 -11.24 35.28 -3.57
N LEU A 11 -10.10 35.88 -3.25
CA LEU A 11 -8.78 35.25 -3.42
C LEU A 11 -8.46 34.19 -2.36
N VAL A 12 -9.09 34.22 -1.19
CA VAL A 12 -8.86 33.27 -0.10
C VAL A 12 -9.58 31.93 -0.34
N LEU A 13 -10.61 31.91 -1.18
CA LEU A 13 -11.41 30.69 -1.45
C LEU A 13 -10.75 29.71 -2.46
N PHE A 14 -9.68 30.10 -3.14
CA PHE A 14 -9.00 29.24 -4.12
C PHE A 14 -7.85 28.39 -3.54
N TRP A 15 -7.55 28.49 -2.26
CA TRP A 15 -6.48 27.71 -1.61
C TRP A 15 -6.99 26.46 -0.88
N ALA A 16 -8.26 26.12 -1.00
CA ALA A 16 -8.78 24.81 -0.60
C ALA A 16 -8.52 23.81 -1.75
N CYS A 17 -7.27 23.68 -2.18
CA CYS A 17 -6.87 22.74 -3.21
C CYS A 17 -6.57 21.39 -2.57
N ASN A 18 -7.36 20.40 -2.92
CA ASN A 18 -7.17 18.96 -2.73
C ASN A 18 -5.73 18.56 -2.44
N ALA A 19 -5.40 18.39 -1.18
CA ALA A 19 -4.26 17.59 -0.80
C ALA A 19 -4.61 16.12 -1.06
N GLN A 20 -4.59 15.70 -2.32
CA GLN A 20 -4.44 14.28 -2.61
C GLN A 20 -3.10 13.90 -2.04
N ASP A 21 -3.08 12.90 -1.15
CA ASP A 21 -1.84 12.37 -0.64
C ASP A 21 -0.92 12.03 -1.82
N PRO A 22 0.25 12.66 -1.92
CA PRO A 22 1.09 12.50 -3.09
C PRO A 22 1.55 11.05 -3.18
N ILE A 23 1.61 10.53 -4.40
CA ILE A 23 2.23 9.23 -4.66
C ILE A 23 3.72 9.35 -4.32
N SER A 24 4.19 8.48 -3.42
CA SER A 24 5.58 8.47 -2.99
C SER A 24 6.52 8.09 -4.13
N ARG A 25 7.66 8.78 -4.21
CA ARG A 25 8.75 8.51 -5.16
C ARG A 25 10.06 8.16 -4.45
N ASP A 26 10.03 7.98 -3.13
CA ASP A 26 11.23 7.67 -2.33
C ASP A 26 11.83 6.33 -2.72
N TYR A 27 10.98 5.35 -2.98
CA TYR A 27 11.35 4.01 -3.40
C TYR A 27 10.53 3.60 -4.62
N ARG A 28 11.13 2.80 -5.49
CA ARG A 28 10.42 2.27 -6.66
C ARG A 28 9.39 1.23 -6.24
N CYS A 29 8.23 1.33 -6.88
CA CYS A 29 7.20 0.33 -6.75
C CYS A 29 6.81 -0.18 -8.13
N TRP A 30 6.93 -1.49 -8.33
CA TRP A 30 6.46 -2.18 -9.53
C TRP A 30 6.04 -3.59 -9.15
N PHE A 31 4.74 -3.79 -9.06
CA PHE A 31 4.12 -5.06 -8.70
C PHE A 31 2.96 -5.35 -9.64
N LEU A 32 2.86 -6.60 -10.08
CA LEU A 32 1.77 -7.11 -10.89
C LEU A 32 1.40 -8.51 -10.39
N PHE A 33 0.09 -8.79 -10.29
CA PHE A 33 -0.41 -10.08 -9.84
C PHE A 33 -1.69 -10.44 -10.61
N SER A 34 -1.68 -11.61 -11.27
CA SER A 34 -2.77 -12.08 -12.13
C SER A 34 -3.77 -12.94 -11.36
N SER A 35 -5.06 -12.58 -11.40
CA SER A 35 -6.12 -13.44 -10.87
C SER A 35 -6.34 -14.68 -11.71
N THR A 36 -5.97 -14.63 -12.99
CA THR A 36 -6.08 -15.79 -13.90
C THR A 36 -5.11 -16.89 -13.49
N ASP A 37 -3.89 -16.51 -13.10
CA ASP A 37 -2.86 -17.46 -12.68
C ASP A 37 -3.02 -17.87 -11.21
N HIS A 38 -3.67 -17.02 -10.39
CA HIS A 38 -3.86 -17.24 -8.95
C HIS A 38 -5.32 -16.96 -8.52
N PRO A 39 -6.32 -17.70 -9.05
CA PRO A 39 -7.74 -17.38 -8.89
C PRO A 39 -8.25 -17.51 -7.44
N THR A 40 -7.57 -18.28 -6.61
CA THR A 40 -7.96 -18.53 -5.21
C THR A 40 -7.16 -17.71 -4.20
N SER A 41 -6.26 -16.82 -4.66
CA SER A 41 -5.43 -16.04 -3.76
C SER A 41 -6.26 -15.08 -2.90
N ILE A 42 -5.91 -15.02 -1.59
CA ILE A 42 -6.49 -14.07 -0.65
C ILE A 42 -6.24 -12.62 -1.06
N LEU A 43 -5.19 -12.32 -1.84
CA LEU A 43 -4.95 -10.99 -2.36
C LEU A 43 -6.10 -10.53 -3.28
N ILE A 44 -6.63 -11.45 -4.11
CA ILE A 44 -7.75 -11.15 -5.02
C ILE A 44 -9.05 -10.87 -4.24
N THR A 45 -9.34 -11.68 -3.22
CA THR A 45 -10.54 -11.44 -2.38
C THR A 45 -10.39 -10.18 -1.54
N THR A 46 -9.19 -9.90 -1.05
CA THR A 46 -8.90 -8.70 -0.24
C THR A 46 -9.08 -7.41 -1.04
N ILE A 47 -8.58 -7.35 -2.28
CA ILE A 47 -8.69 -6.14 -3.11
C ILE A 47 -10.13 -5.79 -3.49
N GLN A 48 -11.04 -6.75 -3.38
CA GLN A 48 -12.48 -6.58 -3.65
C GLN A 48 -13.29 -6.34 -2.37
N SER A 49 -12.66 -6.45 -1.20
CA SER A 49 -13.35 -6.37 0.10
C SER A 49 -12.99 -5.08 0.82
N PRO A 50 -13.91 -4.09 0.89
CA PRO A 50 -13.65 -2.83 1.61
C PRO A 50 -13.17 -3.04 3.05
N GLY A 51 -12.20 -2.23 3.47
CA GLY A 51 -11.59 -2.30 4.79
C GLY A 51 -10.65 -3.49 5.02
N SER A 52 -10.33 -4.26 3.97
CA SER A 52 -9.46 -5.43 4.05
C SER A 52 -8.08 -5.15 3.45
N TYR A 53 -7.04 -5.69 4.10
CA TYR A 53 -5.64 -5.47 3.70
C TYR A 53 -4.81 -6.73 3.93
N VAL A 54 -3.82 -6.92 3.10
CA VAL A 54 -2.79 -7.96 3.23
C VAL A 54 -1.41 -7.36 3.06
N ARG A 55 -0.40 -8.05 3.59
CA ARG A 55 1.00 -7.76 3.26
C ARG A 55 1.44 -8.68 2.14
N VAL A 56 2.11 -8.10 1.16
CA VAL A 56 2.70 -8.80 0.02
C VAL A 56 4.21 -8.64 0.06
N THR A 57 4.94 -9.74 0.02
CA THR A 57 6.41 -9.77 -0.10
C THR A 57 6.81 -10.71 -1.24
N THR A 58 8.02 -10.58 -1.75
CA THR A 58 8.51 -11.46 -2.81
C THR A 58 9.90 -11.99 -2.48
N HIS A 59 10.17 -13.23 -2.89
CA HIS A 59 11.50 -13.81 -2.89
C HIS A 59 11.72 -14.63 -4.16
N GLY A 60 12.98 -15.01 -4.40
CA GLY A 60 13.39 -15.62 -5.67
C GLY A 60 13.58 -14.58 -6.77
N ASP A 61 14.42 -14.89 -7.73
CA ASP A 61 14.81 -14.00 -8.84
C ASP A 61 14.04 -14.27 -10.14
N GLY A 62 13.31 -15.38 -10.19
CA GLY A 62 12.61 -15.85 -11.38
C GLY A 62 13.52 -16.42 -12.47
N LYS A 63 14.84 -16.49 -12.22
CA LYS A 63 15.84 -16.98 -13.17
C LYS A 63 16.52 -18.25 -12.65
N THR A 64 17.19 -18.16 -11.50
CA THR A 64 17.88 -19.30 -10.87
C THR A 64 16.99 -19.97 -9.82
N THR A 65 16.13 -19.21 -9.17
CA THR A 65 15.14 -19.69 -8.21
C THR A 65 13.75 -19.24 -8.62
N PRO A 66 12.72 -20.09 -8.48
CA PRO A 66 11.35 -19.68 -8.74
C PRO A 66 11.02 -18.41 -7.94
N ARG A 67 10.27 -17.49 -8.56
CA ARG A 67 9.77 -16.32 -7.85
C ARG A 67 8.52 -16.70 -7.09
N HIS A 68 8.47 -16.26 -5.86
CA HIS A 68 7.33 -16.45 -4.97
C HIS A 68 6.73 -15.11 -4.57
N VAL A 69 5.42 -15.03 -4.48
CA VAL A 69 4.66 -13.94 -3.90
C VAL A 69 3.99 -14.46 -2.64
N LEU A 70 4.50 -14.03 -1.49
CA LEU A 70 3.92 -14.35 -0.20
C LEU A 70 2.84 -13.33 0.13
N VAL A 71 1.66 -13.80 0.48
CA VAL A 71 0.53 -12.96 0.87
C VAL A 71 0.12 -13.32 2.30
N ARG A 72 0.16 -12.33 3.19
CA ARG A 72 -0.13 -12.49 4.61
C ARG A 72 -1.30 -11.62 5.00
N SER A 73 -2.37 -12.26 5.46
CA SER A 73 -3.54 -11.56 5.98
C SER A 73 -3.25 -10.91 7.34
N ASN A 74 -3.97 -9.85 7.64
CA ASN A 74 -4.08 -9.31 8.99
C ASN A 74 -5.10 -10.09 9.86
N ASP A 75 -5.78 -11.06 9.28
CA ASP A 75 -6.68 -11.97 9.98
C ASP A 75 -5.93 -13.24 10.38
N PRO A 76 -5.70 -13.51 11.67
CA PRO A 76 -4.98 -14.71 12.10
C PRO A 76 -5.72 -16.03 11.82
N SER A 77 -7.00 -15.96 11.47
CA SER A 77 -7.78 -17.14 11.05
C SER A 77 -7.54 -17.53 9.59
N VAL A 78 -6.92 -16.63 8.80
CA VAL A 78 -6.60 -16.85 7.39
C VAL A 78 -5.13 -17.24 7.27
N ALA A 79 -4.87 -18.41 6.69
CA ALA A 79 -3.51 -18.90 6.49
C ALA A 79 -2.73 -18.02 5.51
N ASP A 80 -1.44 -17.85 5.76
CA ASP A 80 -0.52 -17.22 4.80
C ASP A 80 -0.47 -18.05 3.51
N GLU A 81 -0.35 -17.38 2.37
CA GLU A 81 -0.21 -18.01 1.06
C GLU A 81 1.20 -17.81 0.52
N ASP A 82 1.69 -18.83 -0.18
CA ASP A 82 2.90 -18.79 -0.98
C ASP A 82 2.56 -19.11 -2.44
N ASN A 83 2.48 -18.07 -3.27
CA ASN A 83 2.12 -18.17 -4.66
C ASN A 83 3.39 -18.26 -5.53
N ILE A 84 3.63 -19.41 -6.13
CA ILE A 84 4.75 -19.59 -7.06
C ILE A 84 4.38 -18.99 -8.41
N ILE A 85 5.16 -18.02 -8.86
CA ILE A 85 4.97 -17.39 -10.16
C ILE A 85 5.45 -18.34 -11.26
N ARG A 86 4.52 -18.78 -12.11
CA ARG A 86 4.76 -19.72 -13.20
C ARG A 86 4.56 -19.11 -14.57
N SER A 87 3.81 -18.02 -14.65
CA SER A 87 3.60 -17.29 -15.89
C SER A 87 4.92 -16.67 -16.37
N ALA A 88 5.28 -16.89 -17.63
CA ALA A 88 6.48 -16.28 -18.21
C ALA A 88 6.41 -14.75 -18.14
N ILE A 89 5.23 -14.17 -18.37
CA ILE A 89 5.01 -12.74 -18.34
C ILE A 89 5.28 -12.18 -16.94
N GLU A 90 4.70 -12.76 -15.89
CA GLU A 90 4.93 -12.32 -14.51
C GLU A 90 6.38 -12.59 -14.07
N ASN A 91 6.99 -13.67 -14.53
CA ASN A 91 8.34 -14.06 -14.13
C ASN A 91 9.43 -13.18 -14.75
N GLU A 92 9.18 -12.62 -15.95
CA GLU A 92 10.05 -11.64 -16.60
C GLU A 92 9.98 -10.27 -15.93
N LEU A 93 8.93 -9.99 -15.18
CA LEU A 93 8.78 -8.72 -14.49
C LEU A 93 9.78 -8.59 -13.34
N ARG A 94 10.32 -7.40 -13.23
CA ARG A 94 11.17 -7.05 -12.09
C ARG A 94 10.29 -6.49 -10.98
N TYR A 95 9.99 -7.31 -9.97
CA TYR A 95 9.25 -6.83 -8.81
C TYR A 95 10.10 -5.91 -7.94
N GLU A 96 9.58 -4.72 -7.69
CA GLU A 96 10.15 -3.73 -6.78
C GLU A 96 9.04 -3.33 -5.80
N LEU A 97 9.17 -3.74 -4.54
CA LEU A 97 8.12 -3.57 -3.53
C LEU A 97 8.50 -2.47 -2.52
N GLY A 98 8.67 -1.27 -3.02
CA GLY A 98 9.00 -0.12 -2.17
C GLY A 98 10.40 -0.23 -1.55
N ALA A 99 10.51 0.07 -0.26
CA ALA A 99 11.79 0.15 0.44
C ALA A 99 12.56 -1.18 0.48
N SER A 100 11.87 -2.32 0.44
CA SER A 100 12.48 -3.65 0.41
C SER A 100 11.46 -4.71 0.00
N ASN A 101 11.85 -5.65 -0.85
CA ASN A 101 11.01 -6.78 -1.24
C ASN A 101 10.68 -7.72 -0.06
N ASP A 102 11.55 -7.79 0.95
CA ASP A 102 11.33 -8.59 2.17
C ASP A 102 10.34 -7.94 3.15
N ILE A 103 10.27 -6.60 3.15
CA ILE A 103 9.29 -5.83 3.92
C ILE A 103 7.98 -5.76 3.14
N GLY A 104 8.06 -5.46 1.85
CA GLY A 104 6.99 -5.54 0.88
C GLY A 104 6.01 -4.37 0.90
N LEU A 105 4.81 -4.65 0.41
CA LEU A 105 3.68 -3.72 0.33
C LEU A 105 2.54 -4.16 1.23
N ILE A 106 1.75 -3.19 1.68
CA ILE A 106 0.41 -3.41 2.23
C ILE A 106 -0.56 -3.05 1.11
N ILE A 107 -1.31 -4.03 0.63
CA ILE A 107 -2.29 -3.86 -0.45
C ILE A 107 -3.66 -4.22 0.07
N GLY A 108 -4.68 -3.46 -0.33
CA GLY A 108 -6.04 -3.73 0.05
C GLY A 108 -7.05 -2.80 -0.60
N CYS A 109 -8.24 -2.79 -0.06
CA CYS A 109 -9.34 -1.94 -0.50
C CYS A 109 -9.76 -1.03 0.65
N THR A 110 -9.73 0.28 0.43
CA THR A 110 -10.26 1.25 1.40
C THR A 110 -11.78 1.16 1.46
N ASN A 111 -12.37 1.75 2.49
CA ASN A 111 -13.84 1.74 2.62
C ASN A 111 -14.54 2.59 1.55
N PHE A 112 -13.85 3.60 0.98
CA PHE A 112 -14.48 4.61 0.12
C PHE A 112 -13.76 4.81 -1.22
N ASP A 113 -12.42 4.69 -1.26
CA ASP A 113 -11.61 5.06 -2.43
C ASP A 113 -11.12 3.86 -3.26
N GLY A 114 -11.51 2.63 -2.90
CA GLY A 114 -11.14 1.42 -3.61
C GLY A 114 -9.70 0.95 -3.37
N PRO A 115 -9.04 0.32 -4.38
CA PRO A 115 -7.72 -0.27 -4.24
C PRO A 115 -6.65 0.71 -3.76
N ARG A 116 -5.82 0.25 -2.81
CA ARG A 116 -4.75 1.04 -2.21
C ARG A 116 -3.51 0.19 -1.96
N ALA A 117 -2.34 0.78 -2.19
CA ALA A 117 -1.07 0.18 -1.86
C ALA A 117 -0.19 1.15 -1.06
N TYR A 118 0.44 0.64 -0.01
CA TYR A 118 1.41 1.36 0.82
C TYR A 118 2.71 0.58 0.92
N ASP A 119 3.82 1.30 1.13
CA ASP A 119 5.04 0.68 1.60
C ASP A 119 4.81 0.07 2.99
N ALA A 120 5.22 -1.17 3.19
CA ALA A 120 5.10 -1.80 4.49
C ALA A 120 6.22 -1.40 5.47
N ALA A 121 7.17 -0.54 5.04
CA ALA A 121 8.19 0.06 5.90
C ALA A 121 7.68 1.37 6.52
N CYS A 122 8.00 1.58 7.79
CA CYS A 122 7.68 2.82 8.49
C CYS A 122 8.39 4.02 7.85
N PRO A 123 7.66 5.10 7.46
CA PRO A 123 8.26 6.29 6.86
C PRO A 123 9.07 7.13 7.84
N ASN A 124 8.79 7.02 9.13
CA ASN A 124 9.34 7.87 10.19
C ASN A 124 10.53 7.25 10.94
N CYS A 125 11.12 6.17 10.43
CA CYS A 125 12.29 5.55 11.03
C CYS A 125 13.50 5.67 10.09
N SER A 126 14.65 6.09 10.63
CA SER A 126 15.91 6.19 9.88
C SER A 126 16.46 4.85 9.42
N VAL A 127 16.09 3.76 10.10
CA VAL A 127 16.39 2.38 9.71
C VAL A 127 15.09 1.73 9.28
N LEU A 128 15.12 1.02 8.16
CA LEU A 128 13.95 0.31 7.64
C LEU A 128 13.35 -0.60 8.71
N LYS A 129 12.08 -0.39 9.01
CA LYS A 129 11.34 -1.15 10.00
C LYS A 129 9.97 -1.51 9.44
N ALA A 130 9.69 -2.79 9.35
CA ALA A 130 8.38 -3.26 8.93
C ALA A 130 7.31 -2.83 9.95
N LEU A 131 6.17 -2.41 9.42
CA LEU A 131 4.96 -2.15 10.18
C LEU A 131 4.33 -3.48 10.61
N ASN A 132 3.74 -3.52 11.76
CA ASN A 132 3.02 -4.69 12.27
C ASN A 132 1.52 -4.43 12.27
N TRP A 133 0.74 -5.48 12.10
CA TRP A 133 -0.70 -5.41 12.31
C TRP A 133 -1.02 -5.11 13.77
N THR A 134 -2.08 -4.33 13.99
CA THR A 134 -2.68 -4.18 15.32
C THR A 134 -3.85 -5.18 15.49
N GLY A 135 -4.50 -5.20 16.65
CA GLY A 135 -5.76 -5.93 16.82
C GLY A 135 -6.92 -5.38 15.97
N ASN A 136 -6.80 -4.14 15.49
CA ASN A 136 -7.72 -3.58 14.51
C ASN A 136 -7.17 -3.84 13.10
N ARG A 137 -7.93 -4.55 12.27
CA ARG A 137 -7.55 -4.99 10.92
C ARG A 137 -7.25 -3.85 9.93
N GLN A 138 -7.67 -2.64 10.25
CA GLN A 138 -7.45 -1.45 9.40
C GLN A 138 -6.29 -0.59 9.89
N GLN A 139 -5.49 -1.08 10.84
CA GLN A 139 -4.43 -0.30 11.45
C GLN A 139 -3.11 -1.07 11.48
N VAL A 140 -2.02 -0.33 11.32
CA VAL A 140 -0.66 -0.84 11.48
C VAL A 140 0.13 0.03 12.43
N ILE A 141 1.07 -0.58 13.15
CA ILE A 141 1.93 0.09 14.13
C ILE A 141 3.41 -0.17 13.81
N CYS A 142 4.23 0.84 14.00
CA CYS A 142 5.68 0.67 14.02
C CYS A 142 6.15 0.34 15.43
N SER A 143 6.73 -0.83 15.65
CA SER A 143 7.26 -1.23 16.97
C SER A 143 8.49 -0.44 17.42
N ARG A 144 9.09 0.40 16.57
CA ARG A 144 10.26 1.22 16.89
C ARG A 144 9.89 2.61 17.37
N CYS A 145 9.01 3.30 16.63
CA CYS A 145 8.62 4.68 16.97
C CYS A 145 7.20 4.78 17.54
N ASN A 146 6.52 3.64 17.73
CA ASN A 146 5.16 3.52 18.30
C ASN A 146 4.08 4.35 17.59
N ARG A 147 4.33 4.78 16.33
CA ARG A 147 3.30 5.43 15.52
C ARG A 147 2.34 4.40 14.98
N THR A 148 1.05 4.68 15.10
CA THR A 148 -0.03 3.87 14.54
C THR A 148 -0.65 4.62 13.37
N TYR A 149 -0.90 3.91 12.27
CA TYR A 149 -1.43 4.45 11.03
C TYR A 149 -2.77 3.79 10.70
N LEU A 150 -3.70 4.58 10.18
CA LEU A 150 -4.96 4.10 9.62
C LEU A 150 -4.77 3.79 8.13
N LEU A 151 -5.05 2.56 7.70
CA LEU A 151 -4.84 2.14 6.32
C LEU A 151 -5.83 2.73 5.32
N ASP A 152 -6.99 3.21 5.79
CA ASP A 152 -7.97 3.85 4.93
C ASP A 152 -7.43 5.17 4.36
N THR A 153 -6.68 5.92 5.16
CA THR A 153 -6.11 7.22 4.79
C THR A 153 -4.59 7.25 4.68
N GLY A 154 -3.89 6.33 5.32
CA GLY A 154 -2.44 6.32 5.48
C GLY A 154 -1.92 7.23 6.60
N ASN A 155 -2.79 7.96 7.28
CA ASN A 155 -2.39 8.97 8.27
C ASN A 155 -2.05 8.36 9.63
N ILE A 156 -1.19 9.07 10.38
CA ILE A 156 -0.93 8.77 11.79
C ILE A 156 -2.19 9.06 12.60
N ILE A 157 -2.61 8.09 13.41
CA ILE A 157 -3.75 8.23 14.33
C ILE A 157 -3.32 8.17 15.81
N SER A 158 -2.07 7.77 16.07
CA SER A 158 -1.50 7.74 17.43
C SER A 158 0.01 7.79 17.37
N GLY A 159 0.64 8.38 18.37
CA GLY A 159 2.07 8.60 18.46
C GLY A 159 2.47 10.03 18.10
N GLU A 160 3.75 10.27 17.91
CA GLU A 160 4.27 11.58 17.50
C GLU A 160 3.85 11.93 16.06
N GLU A 161 3.71 13.20 15.76
CA GLU A 161 3.52 13.71 14.40
C GLU A 161 4.66 13.30 13.47
N GLY A 162 4.37 13.24 12.17
CA GLY A 162 5.34 12.87 11.17
C GLY A 162 4.71 12.59 9.81
N GLU A 163 5.43 11.87 8.98
CA GLU A 163 4.98 11.51 7.64
C GLU A 163 3.91 10.40 7.67
N SER A 164 2.91 10.53 6.81
CA SER A 164 1.93 9.50 6.51
C SER A 164 2.60 8.30 5.81
N LEU A 165 1.90 7.17 5.70
CA LEU A 165 2.38 6.00 4.95
C LEU A 165 2.73 6.38 3.51
N ARG A 166 3.85 5.87 2.99
CA ARG A 166 4.23 6.03 1.59
C ARG A 166 3.23 5.30 0.71
N ARG A 167 2.49 6.05 -0.08
CA ARG A 167 1.43 5.55 -0.94
C ARG A 167 1.95 5.34 -2.37
N TYR A 168 1.49 4.27 -2.99
CA TYR A 168 1.69 3.97 -4.41
C TYR A 168 0.36 3.96 -5.17
N ASN A 169 0.41 4.13 -6.48
CA ASN A 169 -0.76 3.86 -7.31
C ASN A 169 -1.15 2.40 -7.15
N CYS A 170 -2.45 2.12 -7.12
CA CYS A 170 -2.97 0.76 -7.06
C CYS A 170 -4.25 0.65 -7.89
N THR A 171 -4.35 -0.38 -8.71
CA THR A 171 -5.56 -0.68 -9.49
C THR A 171 -5.81 -2.18 -9.51
N PHE A 172 -7.07 -2.52 -9.68
CA PHE A 172 -7.54 -3.85 -10.01
C PHE A 172 -8.54 -3.74 -11.16
N ASP A 173 -8.26 -4.36 -12.30
CA ASP A 173 -9.09 -4.31 -13.51
C ASP A 173 -10.03 -5.52 -13.64
N GLY A 174 -10.19 -6.31 -12.58
CA GLY A 174 -10.95 -7.57 -12.57
C GLY A 174 -10.08 -8.81 -12.84
N THR A 175 -8.92 -8.64 -13.46
CA THR A 175 -7.98 -9.72 -13.77
C THR A 175 -6.60 -9.51 -13.19
N THR A 176 -6.16 -8.26 -13.09
CA THR A 176 -4.79 -7.94 -12.70
C THR A 176 -4.76 -6.86 -11.63
N ILE A 177 -4.05 -7.13 -10.56
CA ILE A 177 -3.69 -6.16 -9.54
C ILE A 177 -2.35 -5.54 -9.94
N ARG A 178 -2.27 -4.20 -9.93
CA ARG A 178 -1.03 -3.46 -10.21
C ARG A 178 -0.79 -2.44 -9.10
N ALA A 179 0.48 -2.35 -8.65
CA ALA A 179 0.93 -1.25 -7.82
C ALA A 179 2.21 -0.66 -8.42
N TRP A 180 2.30 0.69 -8.49
CA TRP A 180 3.42 1.39 -9.15
C TRP A 180 3.56 2.86 -8.72
N ASN A 181 4.71 3.45 -9.05
CA ASN A 181 4.94 4.89 -8.97
C ASN A 181 5.72 5.46 -10.17
#